data_006a75d953d37bc802f283edda68e431
#
_entry.id   006a75d953d37bc802f283edda68e431
#
_cell.length_a   1.000
_cell.length_b   1.000
_cell.length_c   1.000
_cell.angle_alpha   90.00
_cell.angle_beta   90.00
_cell.angle_gamma   90.00
#
_symmetry.space_group_name_H-M   'P 1'
#
loop_
_entity.id
_entity.type
_entity.pdbx_description
1 polymer ?
#
loop_
_entity_poly.entity_id
_entity_poly.type
_entity_poly.pdbx_seq_one_letter_code
_entity_poly.pdbx_strand_id
1 'polypeptide(L)'
;MTQSNTNFCGRTRREFLWETGAGFTGLALSGLLDADFLSGQAVAADGQRKFVNPLAPKDPHFDPKATSVIFLYMYGGPSHIDTFEYKPKMKGMDGKTVDVKTFGRGGRKSRGRIVETRWNFKQHGQCGQWVSDLFPHFSTCVDDVAFIHSMTADSPIHGSAMLMMNSGKIVSGSPCLGSWANYGLGTQNENLPGFVVMLDPRGGPISGAKNWSAGYMPASFQATIMRSQGTAILNLKRPSDFSDSMQRRLLDTLRAYNNEHQLRRIDNSDLAARIASYELAYKMQSSAPEATDLSKETRETQQAYGLDRKESSYFGR
;
A
#
# COMPACT_ATOMS: atom_id res chain seq x y z
N MET A 1 -62.36 -16.78 -24.38
CA MET A 1 -61.78 -15.65 -25.11
C MET A 1 -61.50 -14.55 -24.13
N THR A 2 -60.25 -14.47 -23.69
CA THR A 2 -59.73 -13.37 -22.89
C THR A 2 -58.34 -13.06 -23.41
N GLN A 3 -58.23 -12.03 -24.20
CA GLN A 3 -56.98 -11.46 -24.66
C GLN A 3 -56.28 -10.80 -23.46
N SER A 4 -55.09 -11.30 -23.07
CA SER A 4 -54.21 -10.61 -22.19
C SER A 4 -53.40 -9.61 -22.99
N ASN A 5 -53.72 -8.36 -22.78
CA ASN A 5 -52.98 -7.22 -23.32
C ASN A 5 -51.69 -7.03 -22.49
N THR A 6 -50.58 -7.53 -22.97
CA THR A 6 -49.26 -7.27 -22.37
C THR A 6 -48.49 -6.27 -23.23
N ASN A 7 -48.94 -5.04 -23.23
CA ASN A 7 -48.12 -3.91 -23.64
C ASN A 7 -47.24 -3.50 -22.46
N PHE A 8 -46.16 -4.26 -22.22
CA PHE A 8 -45.09 -3.81 -21.36
C PHE A 8 -44.07 -3.06 -22.25
N CYS A 9 -44.28 -1.77 -22.41
CA CYS A 9 -43.28 -0.87 -22.94
C CYS A 9 -42.24 -0.63 -21.85
N GLY A 10 -41.33 -1.56 -21.67
CA GLY A 10 -40.33 -1.52 -20.63
C GLY A 10 -38.96 -1.82 -21.19
N ARG A 11 -38.35 -0.86 -21.89
CA ARG A 11 -36.89 -0.87 -21.95
C ARG A 11 -36.37 -0.72 -20.52
N THR A 12 -35.62 -1.69 -20.06
CA THR A 12 -34.99 -1.60 -18.75
C THR A 12 -33.97 -0.47 -18.76
N ARG A 13 -33.75 0.18 -17.62
CA ARG A 13 -32.71 1.22 -17.49
C ARG A 13 -31.34 0.74 -17.99
N ARG A 14 -31.12 -0.56 -17.93
CA ARG A 14 -29.91 -1.23 -18.39
C ARG A 14 -29.83 -1.29 -19.92
N GLU A 15 -30.91 -1.59 -20.61
CA GLU A 15 -30.98 -1.56 -22.06
C GLU A 15 -30.91 -0.15 -22.63
N PHE A 16 -31.50 0.84 -21.94
CA PHE A 16 -31.34 2.25 -22.28
C PHE A 16 -29.88 2.72 -22.14
N LEU A 17 -29.20 2.33 -21.08
CA LEU A 17 -27.77 2.64 -20.89
C LEU A 17 -26.90 1.91 -21.92
N TRP A 18 -27.27 0.72 -22.35
CA TRP A 18 -26.55 -0.02 -23.39
C TRP A 18 -26.73 0.63 -24.78
N GLU A 19 -27.92 0.99 -25.17
CA GLU A 19 -28.19 1.58 -26.48
C GLU A 19 -27.74 3.04 -26.59
N THR A 20 -27.85 3.84 -25.52
CA THR A 20 -27.42 5.25 -25.53
C THR A 20 -25.92 5.35 -25.23
N GLY A 21 -25.37 4.48 -24.38
CA GLY A 21 -23.96 4.47 -23.99
C GLY A 21 -23.04 3.88 -25.07
N ALA A 22 -23.51 2.92 -25.87
CA ALA A 22 -22.69 2.30 -26.92
C ALA A 22 -22.38 3.24 -28.09
N GLY A 23 -23.22 4.23 -28.38
CA GLY A 23 -22.97 5.18 -29.47
C GLY A 23 -21.96 6.28 -29.12
N PHE A 24 -22.17 7.01 -28.04
CA PHE A 24 -21.35 8.19 -27.69
C PHE A 24 -20.14 7.87 -26.85
N THR A 25 -20.26 6.97 -25.85
CA THR A 25 -19.13 6.51 -25.05
C THR A 25 -18.20 5.58 -25.83
N GLY A 26 -18.71 4.80 -26.79
CA GLY A 26 -17.89 4.01 -27.70
C GLY A 26 -17.00 4.86 -28.57
N LEU A 27 -17.51 5.97 -29.12
CA LEU A 27 -16.75 6.93 -29.92
C LEU A 27 -15.76 7.75 -29.09
N ALA A 28 -16.13 8.18 -27.88
CA ALA A 28 -15.23 8.88 -26.97
C ALA A 28 -14.13 7.95 -26.41
N LEU A 29 -14.49 6.71 -26.12
CA LEU A 29 -13.55 5.70 -25.65
C LEU A 29 -12.62 5.24 -26.76
N SER A 30 -13.07 5.12 -28.01
CA SER A 30 -12.21 4.82 -29.15
C SER A 30 -11.21 5.95 -29.43
N GLY A 31 -11.59 7.21 -29.25
CA GLY A 31 -10.69 8.36 -29.38
C GLY A 31 -9.65 8.47 -28.23
N LEU A 32 -9.97 7.95 -27.05
CA LEU A 32 -9.03 7.90 -25.92
C LEU A 32 -8.13 6.65 -25.95
N LEU A 33 -8.54 5.61 -26.67
CA LEU A 33 -7.81 4.34 -26.76
C LEU A 33 -6.97 4.24 -28.07
N ASP A 34 -7.05 5.26 -28.95
CA ASP A 34 -6.57 5.16 -30.34
C ASP A 34 -5.04 5.08 -30.47
N ALA A 35 -4.26 5.61 -29.53
CA ALA A 35 -2.80 5.50 -29.60
C ALA A 35 -2.25 4.24 -28.93
N ASP A 36 -2.79 3.89 -27.73
CA ASP A 36 -2.24 2.79 -26.92
C ASP A 36 -2.93 1.45 -27.15
N PHE A 37 -4.23 1.47 -27.52
CA PHE A 37 -5.00 0.25 -27.74
C PHE A 37 -4.73 -0.40 -29.09
N LEU A 38 -4.53 0.40 -30.16
CA LEU A 38 -4.19 -0.12 -31.48
C LEU A 38 -2.74 -0.56 -31.58
N SER A 39 -1.81 0.09 -30.86
CA SER A 39 -0.44 -0.41 -30.73
C SER A 39 -0.36 -1.73 -29.94
N GLY A 40 -1.26 -1.93 -28.97
CA GLY A 40 -1.42 -3.20 -28.27
C GLY A 40 -2.04 -4.32 -29.13
N GLN A 41 -2.87 -3.99 -30.11
CA GLN A 41 -3.47 -5.00 -31.02
C GLN A 41 -2.55 -5.43 -32.14
N ALA A 42 -1.59 -4.60 -32.56
CA ALA A 42 -0.58 -5.00 -33.55
C ALA A 42 0.32 -6.15 -33.07
N VAL A 43 0.39 -6.36 -31.74
CA VAL A 43 1.12 -7.50 -31.12
C VAL A 43 0.25 -8.79 -31.10
N ALA A 44 -1.05 -8.69 -31.37
CA ALA A 44 -1.97 -9.84 -31.32
C ALA A 44 -1.99 -10.66 -32.62
N ALA A 45 -1.33 -10.22 -33.69
CA ALA A 45 -1.27 -10.98 -34.95
C ALA A 45 -0.33 -12.19 -34.93
N ASP A 46 0.53 -12.32 -33.92
CA ASP A 46 1.55 -13.38 -33.85
C ASP A 46 1.25 -14.42 -32.75
N GLY A 47 0.02 -14.70 -32.44
CA GLY A 47 -0.48 -15.90 -31.71
C GLY A 47 0.13 -16.22 -30.33
N GLN A 48 1.17 -15.54 -29.89
CA GLN A 48 1.80 -15.68 -28.59
C GLN A 48 1.87 -14.33 -27.87
N ARG A 49 0.87 -14.00 -27.06
CA ARG A 49 1.02 -12.91 -26.09
C ARG A 49 2.18 -13.25 -25.17
N LYS A 50 3.32 -12.61 -25.40
CA LYS A 50 4.47 -12.69 -24.52
C LYS A 50 4.03 -12.19 -23.14
N PHE A 51 4.22 -12.99 -22.09
CA PHE A 51 3.96 -12.54 -20.72
C PHE A 51 4.78 -11.27 -20.46
N VAL A 52 4.11 -10.17 -20.22
CA VAL A 52 4.74 -8.92 -19.81
C VAL A 52 4.66 -8.89 -18.28
N ASN A 53 5.81 -8.83 -17.63
CA ASN A 53 5.87 -8.70 -16.17
C ASN A 53 5.26 -7.33 -15.78
N PRO A 54 4.12 -7.28 -15.06
CA PRO A 54 3.47 -6.02 -14.69
C PRO A 54 4.32 -5.17 -13.74
N LEU A 55 5.30 -5.79 -13.07
CA LEU A 55 6.24 -5.14 -12.16
C LEU A 55 7.57 -4.76 -12.82
N ALA A 56 7.73 -4.95 -14.13
CA ALA A 56 8.93 -4.50 -14.82
C ALA A 56 9.17 -3.00 -14.60
N PRO A 57 10.45 -2.55 -14.53
CA PRO A 57 10.79 -1.15 -14.41
C PRO A 57 10.13 -0.32 -15.50
N LYS A 58 9.66 0.85 -15.16
CA LYS A 58 9.05 1.84 -16.06
C LYS A 58 9.80 3.15 -15.96
N ASP A 59 9.86 3.87 -17.07
CA ASP A 59 10.50 5.17 -17.10
C ASP A 59 9.72 6.16 -16.22
N PRO A 60 10.39 6.85 -15.30
CA PRO A 60 9.76 7.86 -14.48
C PRO A 60 9.47 9.12 -15.31
N HIS A 61 8.42 9.87 -14.94
CA HIS A 61 8.08 11.14 -15.61
C HIS A 61 9.11 12.26 -15.31
N PHE A 62 9.88 12.12 -14.24
CA PHE A 62 10.90 13.08 -13.80
C PHE A 62 12.13 12.31 -13.33
N ASP A 63 13.30 12.93 -13.39
CA ASP A 63 14.54 12.32 -12.89
C ASP A 63 14.42 11.95 -11.41
N PRO A 64 14.52 10.66 -11.05
CA PRO A 64 14.34 10.22 -9.68
C PRO A 64 15.55 10.62 -8.83
N LYS A 65 15.29 11.19 -7.66
CA LYS A 65 16.32 11.48 -6.66
C LYS A 65 16.44 10.38 -5.60
N ALA A 66 15.43 9.54 -5.48
CA ALA A 66 15.39 8.44 -4.52
C ALA A 66 15.12 7.11 -5.24
N THR A 67 15.81 6.07 -4.83
CA THR A 67 15.66 4.71 -5.36
C THR A 67 14.75 3.84 -4.51
N SER A 68 14.53 4.22 -3.26
CA SER A 68 13.72 3.47 -2.29
C SER A 68 12.92 4.41 -1.40
N VAL A 69 11.73 3.96 -0.99
CA VAL A 69 10.85 4.71 -0.09
C VAL A 69 10.53 3.84 1.12
N ILE A 70 10.73 4.38 2.32
CA ILE A 70 10.29 3.76 3.57
C ILE A 70 9.18 4.63 4.15
N PHE A 71 7.99 4.04 4.33
CA PHE A 71 6.85 4.71 4.94
C PHE A 71 6.72 4.26 6.40
N LEU A 72 7.23 5.05 7.33
CA LEU A 72 7.14 4.80 8.77
C LEU A 72 5.79 5.25 9.28
N TYR A 73 4.83 4.34 9.34
CA TYR A 73 3.46 4.64 9.69
C TYR A 73 3.15 4.32 11.15
N MET A 74 3.01 5.36 11.95
CA MET A 74 2.60 5.28 13.36
C MET A 74 1.07 5.23 13.46
N TYR A 75 0.46 4.06 13.36
CA TYR A 75 -0.98 3.92 13.51
C TYR A 75 -1.43 4.05 14.98
N GLY A 76 -2.68 4.44 15.18
CA GLY A 76 -3.25 4.67 16.50
C GLY A 76 -3.38 6.15 16.88
N GLY A 77 -2.92 7.06 16.05
CA GLY A 77 -3.12 8.51 16.21
C GLY A 77 -2.23 9.13 17.28
N PRO A 78 -0.90 9.20 17.07
CA PRO A 78 0.00 9.93 17.96
C PRO A 78 -0.45 11.38 18.08
N SER A 79 -0.37 11.90 19.31
CA SER A 79 -0.73 13.29 19.57
C SER A 79 0.29 14.24 18.98
N HIS A 80 -0.08 15.02 17.96
CA HIS A 80 0.81 15.99 17.33
C HIS A 80 1.27 17.09 18.32
N ILE A 81 0.41 17.45 19.28
CA ILE A 81 0.74 18.46 20.31
C ILE A 81 1.70 17.92 21.39
N ASP A 82 1.89 16.61 21.48
CA ASP A 82 2.84 15.98 22.39
C ASP A 82 4.16 15.59 21.66
N THR A 83 4.23 15.78 20.36
CA THR A 83 5.38 15.33 19.53
C THR A 83 6.12 16.49 18.85
N PHE A 84 5.52 17.15 17.86
CA PHE A 84 6.19 18.11 16.98
C PHE A 84 5.53 19.48 16.91
N GLU A 85 4.32 19.65 17.46
CA GLU A 85 3.61 20.91 17.45
C GLU A 85 3.54 21.52 18.85
N TYR A 86 4.56 22.26 19.25
CA TYR A 86 4.57 22.95 20.52
C TYR A 86 3.48 24.03 20.61
N LYS A 87 2.63 23.94 21.63
CA LYS A 87 1.50 24.85 21.89
C LYS A 87 1.67 25.57 23.23
N PRO A 88 2.51 26.59 23.32
CA PRO A 88 2.81 27.26 24.60
C PRO A 88 1.57 27.88 25.27
N LYS A 89 0.54 28.24 24.48
CA LYS A 89 -0.72 28.78 25.01
C LYS A 89 -1.56 27.74 25.78
N MET A 90 -1.25 26.45 25.67
CA MET A 90 -1.93 25.42 26.45
C MET A 90 -1.39 25.29 27.87
N LYS A 91 -0.24 25.91 28.16
CA LYS A 91 0.38 25.87 29.49
C LYS A 91 -0.55 26.49 30.53
N GLY A 92 -0.82 25.77 31.60
CA GLY A 92 -1.75 26.18 32.68
C GLY A 92 -3.23 26.10 32.30
N MET A 93 -3.56 25.38 31.21
CA MET A 93 -4.93 25.13 30.78
C MET A 93 -5.44 23.71 31.11
N ASP A 94 -4.65 22.90 31.78
CA ASP A 94 -5.04 21.51 32.12
C ASP A 94 -6.39 21.49 32.85
N GLY A 95 -7.27 20.57 32.45
CA GLY A 95 -8.61 20.40 33.00
C GLY A 95 -9.64 21.45 32.60
N LYS A 96 -9.24 22.59 31.98
CA LYS A 96 -10.20 23.61 31.50
C LYS A 96 -11.08 23.03 30.39
N THR A 97 -12.36 23.39 30.41
CA THR A 97 -13.34 22.96 29.42
C THR A 97 -13.33 23.90 28.22
N VAL A 98 -13.32 23.33 27.02
CA VAL A 98 -13.42 24.07 25.75
C VAL A 98 -14.49 23.42 24.88
N ASP A 99 -15.12 24.24 24.03
CA ASP A 99 -16.02 23.73 23.00
C ASP A 99 -15.20 23.27 21.80
N VAL A 100 -15.27 21.97 21.51
CA VAL A 100 -14.59 21.35 20.37
C VAL A 100 -15.61 21.05 19.29
N LYS A 101 -15.31 21.45 18.06
CA LYS A 101 -16.04 20.98 16.88
C LYS A 101 -15.54 19.57 16.54
N THR A 102 -16.40 18.57 16.72
CA THR A 102 -16.09 17.22 16.25
C THR A 102 -16.36 17.12 14.76
N PHE A 103 -15.33 16.78 13.99
CA PHE A 103 -15.48 16.44 12.58
C PHE A 103 -16.18 15.08 12.46
N GLY A 104 -17.17 14.95 11.54
CA GLY A 104 -17.66 13.64 11.07
C GLY A 104 -18.92 13.22 11.80
N ARG A 105 -19.81 13.54 12.32
CA ARG A 105 -21.20 13.26 12.73
C ARG A 105 -22.00 14.54 12.93
N GLY A 106 -22.17 15.30 11.83
CA GLY A 106 -23.08 16.45 11.82
C GLY A 106 -22.57 17.70 12.55
N GLY A 107 -21.26 17.85 12.73
CA GLY A 107 -20.65 19.09 13.28
C GLY A 107 -21.10 19.41 14.73
N ARG A 108 -21.48 18.40 15.50
CA ARG A 108 -21.97 18.60 16.86
C ARG A 108 -20.87 19.18 17.74
N LYS A 109 -21.10 20.34 18.33
CA LYS A 109 -20.20 20.86 19.36
C LYS A 109 -20.22 19.91 20.57
N SER A 110 -19.05 19.48 21.01
CA SER A 110 -18.89 18.73 22.25
C SER A 110 -18.00 19.51 23.21
N ARG A 111 -18.27 19.40 24.49
CA ARG A 111 -17.36 19.91 25.53
C ARG A 111 -16.22 18.94 25.71
N GLY A 112 -14.99 19.38 25.50
CA GLY A 112 -13.77 18.64 25.77
C GLY A 112 -13.00 19.27 26.92
N ARG A 113 -12.24 18.45 27.64
CA ARG A 113 -11.23 18.95 28.59
C ARG A 113 -9.88 19.03 27.90
N ILE A 114 -9.16 20.12 28.14
CA ILE A 114 -7.78 20.24 27.70
C ILE A 114 -6.93 19.33 28.58
N VAL A 115 -6.06 18.57 27.93
CA VAL A 115 -4.96 17.84 28.57
C VAL A 115 -3.69 18.55 28.15
N GLU A 116 -3.03 19.19 29.11
CA GLU A 116 -1.74 19.82 28.85
C GLU A 116 -0.67 18.75 28.60
N THR A 117 0.23 19.04 27.65
CA THR A 117 1.35 18.13 27.39
C THR A 117 2.22 17.97 28.64
N ARG A 118 2.63 16.74 28.92
CA ARG A 118 3.54 16.39 30.02
C ARG A 118 5.00 16.37 29.58
N TRP A 119 5.25 16.57 28.27
CA TRP A 119 6.54 16.46 27.63
C TRP A 119 7.19 17.84 27.49
N ASN A 120 8.50 17.86 27.60
CA ASN A 120 9.25 19.09 27.43
C ASN A 120 9.60 19.27 25.95
N PHE A 121 9.48 20.50 25.49
CA PHE A 121 9.83 20.86 24.12
C PHE A 121 11.09 21.72 24.10
N LYS A 122 11.95 21.47 23.11
CA LYS A 122 13.12 22.30 22.80
C LYS A 122 13.19 22.50 21.29
N GLN A 123 13.84 23.58 20.89
CA GLN A 123 14.22 23.80 19.51
C GLN A 123 15.50 23.01 19.20
N HIS A 124 15.53 22.37 18.06
CA HIS A 124 16.64 21.52 17.60
C HIS A 124 17.04 21.91 16.18
N GLY A 125 18.28 21.56 15.81
CA GLY A 125 18.86 21.84 14.51
C GLY A 125 19.05 23.32 14.21
N GLN A 126 19.53 23.60 13.01
CA GLN A 126 19.65 24.97 12.49
C GLN A 126 18.28 25.55 12.09
N CYS A 127 17.35 24.67 11.68
CA CYS A 127 15.98 25.04 11.34
C CYS A 127 15.14 25.48 12.55
N GLY A 128 15.59 25.21 13.78
CA GLY A 128 14.89 25.59 15.01
C GLY A 128 13.56 24.85 15.22
N GLN A 129 13.40 23.64 14.69
CA GLN A 129 12.19 22.85 14.83
C GLN A 129 11.94 22.45 16.28
N TRP A 130 10.69 22.66 16.74
CA TRP A 130 10.27 22.19 18.06
C TRP A 130 10.03 20.68 18.05
N VAL A 131 10.70 19.97 18.96
CA VAL A 131 10.52 18.54 19.17
C VAL A 131 10.42 18.27 20.67
N SER A 132 9.52 17.36 21.03
CA SER A 132 9.40 16.92 22.43
C SER A 132 10.47 15.89 22.78
N ASP A 133 10.74 15.72 24.08
CA ASP A 133 11.66 14.75 24.62
C ASP A 133 11.23 13.28 24.44
N LEU A 134 10.04 13.04 23.87
CA LEU A 134 9.62 11.73 23.38
C LEU A 134 10.47 11.21 22.23
N PHE A 135 11.09 12.10 21.44
CA PHE A 135 11.82 11.75 20.23
C PHE A 135 13.29 12.22 20.27
N PRO A 136 14.08 11.74 21.25
CA PRO A 136 15.46 12.24 21.46
C PRO A 136 16.40 11.95 20.27
N HIS A 137 16.22 10.83 19.58
CA HIS A 137 17.03 10.50 18.41
C HIS A 137 16.57 11.23 17.16
N PHE A 138 15.25 11.39 16.97
CA PHE A 138 14.71 12.13 15.83
C PHE A 138 15.12 13.60 15.88
N SER A 139 15.22 14.18 17.07
CA SER A 139 15.64 15.57 17.26
C SER A 139 17.03 15.88 16.70
N THR A 140 17.89 14.89 16.50
CA THR A 140 19.21 15.07 15.87
C THR A 140 19.19 15.11 14.34
N CYS A 141 18.06 14.77 13.72
CA CYS A 141 17.89 14.69 12.26
C CYS A 141 16.91 15.74 11.71
N VAL A 142 16.49 16.71 12.51
CA VAL A 142 15.43 17.67 12.13
C VAL A 142 15.76 18.52 10.91
N ASP A 143 17.04 18.81 10.69
CA ASP A 143 17.49 19.61 9.55
C ASP A 143 17.38 18.84 8.21
N ASP A 144 17.29 17.50 8.27
CA ASP A 144 17.10 16.64 7.11
C ASP A 144 15.62 16.31 6.83
N VAL A 145 14.68 16.88 7.63
CA VAL A 145 13.25 16.55 7.60
C VAL A 145 12.41 17.75 7.20
N ALA A 146 11.52 17.53 6.24
CA ALA A 146 10.47 18.48 5.92
C ALA A 146 9.23 18.23 6.79
N PHE A 147 8.84 19.22 7.59
CA PHE A 147 7.65 19.16 8.44
C PHE A 147 6.45 19.79 7.73
N ILE A 148 5.37 19.05 7.62
CA ILE A 148 4.10 19.54 7.08
C ILE A 148 3.11 19.64 8.23
N HIS A 149 2.99 20.83 8.79
CA HIS A 149 2.04 21.13 9.85
C HIS A 149 0.63 21.40 9.30
N SER A 150 -0.36 21.39 10.18
CA SER A 150 -1.76 21.75 9.86
C SER A 150 -2.45 20.83 8.84
N MET A 151 -1.97 19.63 8.64
CA MET A 151 -2.67 18.64 7.84
C MET A 151 -3.98 18.22 8.49
N THR A 152 -5.01 18.05 7.69
CA THR A 152 -6.35 17.62 8.12
C THR A 152 -6.74 16.32 7.45
N ALA A 153 -7.65 15.57 8.08
CA ALA A 153 -8.20 14.34 7.56
C ALA A 153 -9.73 14.33 7.70
N ASP A 154 -10.41 13.60 6.82
CA ASP A 154 -11.88 13.60 6.75
C ASP A 154 -12.54 12.69 7.81
N SER A 155 -11.77 11.94 8.58
CA SER A 155 -12.33 11.05 9.59
C SER A 155 -11.56 11.09 10.91
N PRO A 156 -12.27 11.24 12.04
CA PRO A 156 -11.71 11.10 13.38
C PRO A 156 -11.65 9.64 13.86
N ILE A 157 -12.18 8.70 13.07
CA ILE A 157 -12.26 7.27 13.43
C ILE A 157 -11.01 6.56 12.91
N HIS A 158 -10.28 5.88 13.81
CA HIS A 158 -9.00 5.23 13.49
C HIS A 158 -9.03 4.38 12.20
N GLY A 159 -10.00 3.50 12.03
CA GLY A 159 -10.06 2.62 10.86
C GLY A 159 -10.14 3.39 9.53
N SER A 160 -11.01 4.36 9.45
CA SER A 160 -11.17 5.22 8.26
C SER A 160 -9.98 6.16 8.07
N ALA A 161 -9.44 6.72 9.16
CA ALA A 161 -8.27 7.60 9.10
C ALA A 161 -7.01 6.85 8.63
N MET A 162 -6.83 5.59 9.08
CA MET A 162 -5.74 4.72 8.61
C MET A 162 -5.85 4.43 7.12
N LEU A 163 -7.06 4.13 6.62
CA LEU A 163 -7.28 3.94 5.19
C LEU A 163 -6.96 5.22 4.42
N MET A 164 -7.37 6.38 4.93
CA MET A 164 -7.08 7.66 4.30
C MET A 164 -5.58 7.94 4.20
N MET A 165 -4.81 7.70 5.26
CA MET A 165 -3.35 7.87 5.24
C MET A 165 -2.66 6.95 4.24
N ASN A 166 -3.14 5.72 4.07
CA ASN A 166 -2.53 4.73 3.18
C ASN A 166 -3.01 4.81 1.72
N SER A 167 -4.26 5.23 1.49
CA SER A 167 -4.89 5.17 0.16
C SER A 167 -5.55 6.48 -0.31
N GLY A 168 -5.53 7.53 0.51
CA GLY A 168 -6.20 8.79 0.22
C GLY A 168 -7.72 8.76 0.32
N LYS A 169 -8.32 7.65 0.82
CA LYS A 169 -9.78 7.48 0.96
C LYS A 169 -10.15 6.91 2.31
N ILE A 170 -11.26 7.41 2.89
CA ILE A 170 -11.78 6.92 4.18
C ILE A 170 -12.47 5.55 4.10
N VAL A 171 -12.68 5.04 2.90
CA VAL A 171 -13.30 3.74 2.61
C VAL A 171 -12.31 2.83 1.89
N SER A 172 -12.45 1.52 2.08
CA SER A 172 -11.62 0.53 1.40
C SER A 172 -11.96 0.42 -0.09
N GLY A 173 -11.00 -0.11 -0.87
CA GLY A 173 -11.17 -0.37 -2.30
C GLY A 173 -10.23 0.44 -3.19
N SER A 174 -9.62 1.50 -2.66
CA SER A 174 -8.58 2.24 -3.38
C SER A 174 -7.20 1.63 -3.14
N PRO A 175 -6.28 1.70 -4.12
CA PRO A 175 -4.90 1.26 -3.96
C PRO A 175 -4.17 2.09 -2.91
N CYS A 176 -3.30 1.44 -2.14
CA CYS A 176 -2.43 2.14 -1.21
C CYS A 176 -1.21 2.76 -1.92
N LEU A 177 -0.49 3.62 -1.20
CA LEU A 177 0.68 4.34 -1.73
C LEU A 177 1.72 3.40 -2.37
N GLY A 178 2.06 2.29 -1.72
CA GLY A 178 3.03 1.33 -2.26
C GLY A 178 2.53 0.62 -3.53
N SER A 179 1.22 0.35 -3.63
CA SER A 179 0.62 -0.18 -4.87
C SER A 179 0.71 0.82 -6.02
N TRP A 180 0.47 2.11 -5.75
CA TRP A 180 0.66 3.18 -6.74
C TRP A 180 2.10 3.32 -7.19
N ALA A 181 3.07 3.24 -6.26
CA ALA A 181 4.48 3.29 -6.58
C ALA A 181 4.89 2.14 -7.51
N ASN A 182 4.50 0.91 -7.17
CA ASN A 182 4.77 -0.26 -8.02
C ASN A 182 4.05 -0.20 -9.38
N TYR A 183 2.83 0.31 -9.41
CA TYR A 183 2.09 0.47 -10.66
C TYR A 183 2.76 1.49 -11.59
N GLY A 184 3.17 2.64 -11.05
CA GLY A 184 3.76 3.72 -11.82
C GLY A 184 5.21 3.48 -12.25
N LEU A 185 6.03 2.89 -11.37
CA LEU A 185 7.48 2.78 -11.54
C LEU A 185 7.97 1.34 -11.75
N GLY A 186 7.18 0.36 -11.36
CA GLY A 186 7.64 -1.04 -11.32
C GLY A 186 8.70 -1.26 -10.25
N THR A 187 9.53 -2.28 -10.42
CA THR A 187 10.67 -2.58 -9.57
C THR A 187 11.86 -3.04 -10.38
N GLN A 188 13.06 -2.59 -10.01
CA GLN A 188 14.32 -3.04 -10.60
C GLN A 188 14.71 -4.43 -10.08
N ASN A 189 14.16 -4.86 -8.97
CA ASN A 189 14.43 -6.17 -8.39
C ASN A 189 13.41 -7.20 -8.88
N GLU A 190 13.87 -8.15 -9.67
CA GLU A 190 13.04 -9.23 -10.20
C GLU A 190 12.85 -10.41 -9.25
N ASN A 191 13.66 -10.47 -8.18
CA ASN A 191 13.75 -11.63 -7.29
C ASN A 191 13.12 -11.40 -5.91
N LEU A 192 12.81 -10.15 -5.58
CA LEU A 192 12.19 -9.74 -4.32
C LEU A 192 10.94 -8.88 -4.61
N PRO A 193 10.00 -8.83 -3.66
CA PRO A 193 8.81 -7.98 -3.82
C PRO A 193 9.21 -6.51 -3.90
N GLY A 194 8.62 -5.76 -4.82
CA GLY A 194 8.81 -4.30 -4.91
C GLY A 194 8.08 -3.52 -3.81
N PHE A 195 7.09 -4.13 -3.17
CA PHE A 195 6.34 -3.53 -2.08
C PHE A 195 6.24 -4.51 -0.89
N VAL A 196 6.84 -4.12 0.23
CA VAL A 196 6.90 -4.91 1.45
C VAL A 196 6.19 -4.17 2.58
N VAL A 197 5.48 -4.92 3.42
CA VAL A 197 4.85 -4.42 4.64
C VAL A 197 5.36 -5.22 5.84
N MET A 198 5.79 -4.50 6.87
CA MET A 198 6.16 -5.04 8.18
C MET A 198 5.16 -4.55 9.21
N LEU A 199 4.68 -5.45 10.05
CA LEU A 199 3.61 -5.17 11.02
C LEU A 199 4.16 -5.12 12.45
N ASP A 200 3.46 -4.36 13.32
CA ASP A 200 3.71 -4.36 14.76
C ASP A 200 3.45 -5.76 15.36
N PRO A 201 4.26 -6.21 16.35
CA PRO A 201 4.09 -7.49 17.04
C PRO A 201 2.74 -7.65 17.72
N ARG A 202 2.14 -6.56 18.17
CA ARG A 202 0.84 -6.55 18.84
C ARG A 202 -0.34 -6.69 17.88
N GLY A 203 -0.07 -6.78 16.60
CA GLY A 203 -1.07 -6.88 15.55
C GLY A 203 -0.95 -5.75 14.52
N GLY A 204 -1.68 -5.89 13.42
CA GLY A 204 -1.74 -4.87 12.38
C GLY A 204 -2.75 -3.76 12.69
N PRO A 205 -2.82 -2.73 11.85
CA PRO A 205 -3.77 -1.65 11.98
C PRO A 205 -5.22 -2.14 11.84
N ILE A 206 -6.16 -1.41 12.40
CA ILE A 206 -7.59 -1.59 12.17
C ILE A 206 -7.84 -1.57 10.66
N SER A 207 -8.74 -2.37 10.16
CA SER A 207 -8.99 -2.63 8.74
C SER A 207 -7.98 -3.58 8.06
N GLY A 208 -6.94 -4.05 8.76
CA GLY A 208 -6.04 -5.12 8.33
C GLY A 208 -5.47 -4.90 6.94
N ALA A 209 -5.49 -5.94 6.11
CA ALA A 209 -4.90 -5.95 4.77
C ALA A 209 -5.44 -4.88 3.80
N LYS A 210 -6.58 -4.25 4.10
CA LYS A 210 -7.11 -3.15 3.30
C LYS A 210 -6.19 -1.93 3.27
N ASN A 211 -5.33 -1.77 4.28
CA ASN A 211 -4.37 -0.67 4.36
C ASN A 211 -3.20 -0.80 3.36
N TRP A 212 -2.93 -2.00 2.86
CA TRP A 212 -1.84 -2.26 1.90
C TRP A 212 -2.29 -3.07 0.68
N SER A 213 -3.58 -2.98 0.37
CA SER A 213 -4.15 -3.68 -0.78
C SER A 213 -3.93 -2.93 -2.08
N ALA A 214 -3.95 -3.67 -3.18
CA ALA A 214 -3.96 -3.10 -4.53
C ALA A 214 -5.30 -2.41 -4.88
N GLY A 215 -6.34 -2.57 -4.04
CA GLY A 215 -7.66 -1.98 -4.29
C GLY A 215 -8.25 -2.48 -5.61
N TYR A 216 -8.59 -1.54 -6.49
CA TYR A 216 -9.11 -1.83 -7.84
C TYR A 216 -8.00 -2.12 -8.87
N MET A 217 -6.73 -2.00 -8.50
CA MET A 217 -5.61 -2.40 -9.36
C MET A 217 -5.44 -3.91 -9.38
N PRO A 218 -4.74 -4.46 -10.40
CA PRO A 218 -4.34 -5.86 -10.40
C PRO A 218 -3.64 -6.27 -9.11
N ALA A 219 -3.95 -7.47 -8.63
CA ALA A 219 -3.42 -7.99 -7.36
C ALA A 219 -1.88 -8.15 -7.33
N SER A 220 -1.22 -8.12 -8.50
CA SER A 220 0.24 -8.11 -8.62
C SER A 220 0.91 -6.91 -7.95
N PHE A 221 0.17 -5.82 -7.72
CA PHE A 221 0.67 -4.61 -7.05
C PHE A 221 0.41 -4.60 -5.54
N GLN A 222 -0.16 -5.67 -4.98
CA GLN A 222 -0.39 -5.81 -3.55
C GLN A 222 0.92 -6.05 -2.79
N ALA A 223 0.98 -5.59 -1.53
CA ALA A 223 2.14 -5.79 -0.68
C ALA A 223 2.38 -7.25 -0.32
N THR A 224 3.65 -7.60 -0.16
CA THR A 224 4.11 -8.82 0.50
C THR A 224 4.42 -8.54 1.96
N ILE A 225 3.83 -9.33 2.88
CA ILE A 225 4.10 -9.18 4.31
C ILE A 225 5.40 -9.88 4.65
N MET A 226 6.33 -9.14 5.29
CA MET A 226 7.49 -9.71 5.95
C MET A 226 7.32 -9.68 7.47
N ARG A 227 7.74 -10.75 8.11
CA ARG A 227 7.64 -10.95 9.56
C ARG A 227 8.97 -10.70 10.21
N SER A 228 8.96 -10.00 11.34
CA SER A 228 10.17 -9.76 12.13
C SER A 228 10.55 -10.95 13.02
N GLN A 229 9.67 -11.94 13.20
CA GLN A 229 9.92 -13.13 13.99
C GLN A 229 9.67 -14.42 13.19
N GLY A 230 10.52 -15.41 13.42
CA GLY A 230 10.47 -16.68 12.72
C GLY A 230 10.95 -16.54 11.27
N THR A 231 10.31 -17.24 10.35
CA THR A 231 10.60 -17.12 8.92
C THR A 231 10.01 -15.81 8.40
N ALA A 232 10.86 -14.95 7.83
CA ALA A 232 10.45 -13.63 7.34
C ALA A 232 9.29 -13.73 6.32
N ILE A 233 9.36 -14.68 5.42
CA ILE A 233 8.32 -14.96 4.43
C ILE A 233 7.84 -16.40 4.63
N LEU A 234 6.53 -16.57 4.82
CA LEU A 234 5.93 -17.89 5.05
C LEU A 234 6.02 -18.78 3.80
N ASN A 235 6.21 -20.07 4.05
CA ASN A 235 6.19 -21.09 3.01
C ASN A 235 7.19 -20.89 1.86
N LEU A 236 8.26 -20.14 2.12
CA LEU A 236 9.28 -19.85 1.10
C LEU A 236 10.15 -21.08 0.81
N LYS A 237 10.46 -21.89 1.84
CA LYS A 237 11.32 -23.06 1.68
C LYS A 237 10.60 -24.13 0.86
N ARG A 238 11.30 -24.66 -0.13
CA ARG A 238 10.87 -25.83 -0.88
C ARG A 238 10.76 -27.05 0.05
N PRO A 239 9.74 -27.90 -0.09
CA PRO A 239 9.69 -29.20 0.58
C PRO A 239 10.94 -30.05 0.27
N SER A 240 11.43 -30.78 1.25
CA SER A 240 12.69 -31.55 1.15
C SER A 240 12.64 -32.68 0.11
N ASP A 241 11.44 -33.19 -0.16
CA ASP A 241 11.15 -34.26 -1.12
C ASP A 241 11.04 -33.78 -2.57
N PHE A 242 11.07 -32.46 -2.80
CA PHE A 242 11.06 -31.86 -4.14
C PHE A 242 12.48 -31.44 -4.56
N SER A 243 12.96 -31.92 -5.71
CA SER A 243 14.15 -31.35 -6.33
C SER A 243 13.86 -30.00 -7.01
N ASP A 244 14.88 -29.18 -7.23
CA ASP A 244 14.72 -27.91 -7.95
C ASP A 244 14.16 -28.11 -9.35
N SER A 245 14.68 -29.08 -10.09
CA SER A 245 14.20 -29.42 -11.43
C SER A 245 12.75 -29.94 -11.44
N MET A 246 12.31 -30.62 -10.38
CA MET A 246 10.94 -31.08 -10.23
C MET A 246 10.00 -29.89 -9.97
N GLN A 247 10.40 -28.98 -9.10
CA GLN A 247 9.65 -27.75 -8.82
C GLN A 247 9.55 -26.88 -10.08
N ARG A 248 10.64 -26.70 -10.84
CA ARG A 248 10.62 -25.91 -12.07
C ARG A 248 9.64 -26.49 -13.09
N ARG A 249 9.69 -27.80 -13.34
CA ARG A 249 8.75 -28.48 -14.26
C ARG A 249 7.29 -28.31 -13.82
N LEU A 250 7.02 -28.41 -12.50
CA LEU A 250 5.68 -28.20 -11.97
C LEU A 250 5.19 -26.77 -12.24
N LEU A 251 6.03 -25.75 -11.99
CA LEU A 251 5.70 -24.36 -12.27
C LEU A 251 5.51 -24.08 -13.76
N ASP A 252 6.32 -24.70 -14.64
CA ASP A 252 6.15 -24.56 -16.08
C ASP A 252 4.84 -25.17 -16.56
N THR A 253 4.46 -26.33 -16.01
CA THR A 253 3.18 -26.98 -16.28
C THR A 253 2.01 -26.12 -15.80
N LEU A 254 2.08 -25.64 -14.56
CA LEU A 254 1.05 -24.73 -14.01
C LEU A 254 0.93 -23.44 -14.82
N ARG A 255 2.04 -22.89 -15.27
CA ARG A 255 2.04 -21.69 -16.12
C ARG A 255 1.34 -21.97 -17.45
N ALA A 256 1.61 -23.12 -18.09
CA ALA A 256 0.96 -23.49 -19.34
C ALA A 256 -0.57 -23.61 -19.16
N TYR A 257 -1.04 -24.32 -18.13
CA TYR A 257 -2.47 -24.41 -17.82
C TYR A 257 -3.10 -23.06 -17.47
N ASN A 258 -2.42 -22.27 -16.67
CA ASN A 258 -2.92 -20.94 -16.29
C ASN A 258 -3.00 -20.00 -17.49
N ASN A 259 -2.04 -20.04 -18.42
CA ASN A 259 -2.08 -19.25 -19.65
C ASN A 259 -3.26 -19.66 -20.54
N GLU A 260 -3.49 -20.97 -20.72
CA GLU A 260 -4.67 -21.46 -21.46
C GLU A 260 -5.98 -21.00 -20.81
N HIS A 261 -6.04 -21.08 -19.47
CA HIS A 261 -7.20 -20.62 -18.72
C HIS A 261 -7.43 -19.10 -18.84
N GLN A 262 -6.33 -18.32 -18.83
CA GLN A 262 -6.36 -16.87 -18.99
C GLN A 262 -6.82 -16.44 -20.37
N LEU A 263 -6.45 -17.16 -21.44
CA LEU A 263 -6.93 -16.87 -22.80
C LEU A 263 -8.46 -16.89 -22.91
N ARG A 264 -9.11 -17.68 -22.07
CA ARG A 264 -10.60 -17.74 -22.00
C ARG A 264 -11.21 -16.70 -21.08
N ARG A 265 -10.39 -15.94 -20.32
CA ARG A 265 -10.80 -14.95 -19.30
C ARG A 265 -9.85 -13.76 -19.30
N ILE A 266 -9.81 -13.06 -20.42
CA ILE A 266 -8.85 -11.98 -20.71
C ILE A 266 -8.95 -10.80 -19.73
N ASP A 267 -10.13 -10.60 -19.16
CA ASP A 267 -10.48 -9.53 -18.23
C ASP A 267 -10.14 -9.84 -16.76
N ASN A 268 -9.65 -11.05 -16.46
CA ASN A 268 -9.35 -11.45 -15.09
C ASN A 268 -7.89 -11.18 -14.71
N SER A 269 -7.62 -10.02 -14.13
CA SER A 269 -6.30 -9.61 -13.66
C SER A 269 -5.77 -10.45 -12.48
N ASP A 270 -6.66 -11.12 -11.71
CA ASP A 270 -6.26 -11.97 -10.58
C ASP A 270 -5.53 -13.23 -11.04
N LEU A 271 -5.87 -13.75 -12.22
CA LEU A 271 -5.15 -14.88 -12.82
C LEU A 271 -3.71 -14.51 -13.19
N ALA A 272 -3.52 -13.37 -13.84
CA ALA A 272 -2.20 -12.87 -14.18
C ALA A 272 -1.35 -12.62 -12.92
N ALA A 273 -1.95 -12.03 -11.89
CA ALA A 273 -1.31 -11.82 -10.60
C ALA A 273 -0.90 -13.12 -9.92
N ARG A 274 -1.74 -14.16 -10.00
CA ARG A 274 -1.42 -15.49 -9.45
C ARG A 274 -0.23 -16.13 -10.15
N ILE A 275 -0.16 -16.06 -11.47
CA ILE A 275 0.98 -16.56 -12.26
C ILE A 275 2.26 -15.82 -11.83
N ALA A 276 2.22 -14.49 -11.79
CA ALA A 276 3.34 -13.66 -11.37
C ALA A 276 3.79 -13.97 -9.94
N SER A 277 2.85 -14.23 -9.01
CA SER A 277 3.18 -14.54 -7.61
C SER A 277 3.88 -15.90 -7.44
N TYR A 278 3.54 -16.91 -8.23
CA TYR A 278 4.24 -18.19 -8.19
C TYR A 278 5.68 -18.07 -8.71
N GLU A 279 5.91 -17.33 -9.80
CA GLU A 279 7.24 -17.10 -10.34
C GLU A 279 8.09 -16.27 -9.36
N LEU A 280 7.51 -15.24 -8.76
CA LEU A 280 8.19 -14.45 -7.73
C LEU A 280 8.55 -15.30 -6.51
N ALA A 281 7.63 -16.13 -6.01
CA ALA A 281 7.89 -17.01 -4.88
C ALA A 281 9.03 -17.99 -5.16
N TYR A 282 9.12 -18.52 -6.37
CA TYR A 282 10.23 -19.37 -6.79
C TYR A 282 11.57 -18.62 -6.80
N LYS A 283 11.61 -17.42 -7.40
CA LYS A 283 12.80 -16.57 -7.42
C LYS A 283 13.23 -16.15 -6.01
N MET A 284 12.28 -15.87 -5.14
CA MET A 284 12.54 -15.49 -3.74
C MET A 284 13.19 -16.61 -2.93
N GLN A 285 13.02 -17.90 -3.30
CA GLN A 285 13.65 -19.01 -2.59
C GLN A 285 15.17 -18.91 -2.58
N SER A 286 15.76 -18.33 -3.62
CA SER A 286 17.20 -18.13 -3.72
C SER A 286 17.66 -16.80 -3.11
N SER A 287 16.88 -15.73 -3.25
CA SER A 287 17.34 -14.37 -2.92
C SER A 287 16.88 -13.89 -1.54
N ALA A 288 15.71 -14.27 -1.08
CA ALA A 288 15.18 -13.81 0.20
C ALA A 288 15.98 -14.31 1.43
N PRO A 289 16.55 -15.52 1.46
CA PRO A 289 17.40 -15.93 2.59
C PRO A 289 18.59 -14.99 2.83
N GLU A 290 19.21 -14.49 1.76
CA GLU A 290 20.31 -13.54 1.88
C GLU A 290 19.81 -12.18 2.35
N ALA A 291 18.73 -11.66 1.78
CA ALA A 291 18.16 -10.37 2.13
C ALA A 291 17.62 -10.30 3.57
N THR A 292 17.34 -11.45 4.19
CA THR A 292 16.80 -11.54 5.56
C THR A 292 17.81 -12.05 6.59
N ASP A 293 19.07 -12.26 6.18
CA ASP A 293 20.13 -12.76 7.06
C ASP A 293 20.80 -11.61 7.82
N LEU A 294 20.28 -11.29 8.99
CA LEU A 294 20.80 -10.25 9.87
C LEU A 294 22.18 -10.59 10.47
N SER A 295 22.65 -11.84 10.36
CA SER A 295 23.99 -12.21 10.86
C SER A 295 25.13 -11.61 10.06
N LYS A 296 24.83 -11.15 8.82
CA LYS A 296 25.77 -10.47 7.94
C LYS A 296 25.89 -8.97 8.19
N GLU A 297 24.96 -8.40 8.97
CA GLU A 297 24.99 -6.99 9.31
C GLU A 297 26.09 -6.65 10.32
N THR A 298 26.66 -5.46 10.19
CA THR A 298 27.69 -5.00 11.12
C THR A 298 27.10 -4.82 12.53
N ARG A 299 27.96 -4.90 13.53
CA ARG A 299 27.55 -4.69 14.92
C ARG A 299 26.97 -3.29 15.14
N GLU A 300 27.55 -2.29 14.48
CA GLU A 300 27.09 -0.90 14.52
C GLU A 300 25.67 -0.78 13.95
N THR A 301 25.39 -1.41 12.80
CA THR A 301 24.06 -1.46 12.21
C THR A 301 23.08 -2.15 13.15
N GLN A 302 23.46 -3.31 13.70
CA GLN A 302 22.58 -4.03 14.63
C GLN A 302 22.24 -3.20 15.88
N GLN A 303 23.21 -2.46 16.43
CA GLN A 303 23.01 -1.57 17.56
C GLN A 303 22.16 -0.34 17.19
N ALA A 304 22.38 0.26 16.04
CA ALA A 304 21.60 1.40 15.55
C ALA A 304 20.09 1.03 15.40
N TYR A 305 19.81 -0.19 14.96
CA TYR A 305 18.46 -0.74 14.90
C TYR A 305 17.94 -1.30 16.23
N GLY A 306 18.78 -1.29 17.28
CA GLY A 306 18.38 -1.75 18.64
C GLY A 306 18.14 -3.24 18.74
N LEU A 307 18.86 -4.06 17.95
CA LEU A 307 18.76 -5.53 18.00
C LEU A 307 19.31 -6.13 19.29
N ASP A 308 20.19 -5.40 19.96
CA ASP A 308 20.81 -5.73 21.26
C ASP A 308 19.89 -5.46 22.46
N ARG A 309 18.74 -4.81 22.25
CA ARG A 309 17.79 -4.43 23.30
C ARG A 309 16.48 -5.20 23.15
N LYS A 310 16.01 -5.80 24.23
CA LYS A 310 14.78 -6.60 24.23
C LYS A 310 13.56 -5.82 23.78
N GLU A 311 13.47 -4.53 24.15
CA GLU A 311 12.34 -3.66 23.88
C GLU A 311 12.24 -3.24 22.40
N SER A 312 13.38 -3.11 21.71
CA SER A 312 13.47 -2.61 20.34
C SER A 312 13.81 -3.68 19.31
N SER A 313 14.34 -4.83 19.74
CA SER A 313 14.82 -5.88 18.81
C SER A 313 13.76 -6.39 17.83
N TYR A 314 12.47 -6.35 18.22
CA TYR A 314 11.38 -6.71 17.33
C TYR A 314 11.25 -5.75 16.15
N PHE A 315 11.36 -4.45 16.42
CA PHE A 315 11.21 -3.41 15.39
C PHE A 315 12.48 -3.26 14.55
N GLY A 316 13.62 -3.58 15.12
CA GLY A 316 14.91 -3.52 14.43
C GLY A 316 15.15 -4.65 13.43
N ARG A 317 14.44 -5.75 13.59
CA ARG A 317 14.50 -6.91 12.68
C ARG A 317 13.65 -6.70 11.46
#